data_5cd4f8b8e259c91b333f576f6c686d1f
#
_entry.id   5cd4f8b8e259c91b333f576f6c686d1f
#
_cell.length_a   1.000
_cell.length_b   1.000
_cell.length_c   1.000
_cell.angle_alpha   90.00
_cell.angle_beta   90.00
_cell.angle_gamma   90.00
#
_symmetry.space_group_name_H-M   'P 1'
#
loop_
_entity.id
_entity.type
_entity.pdbx_description
1 polymer ?
#
loop_
_entity_poly.entity_id
_entity_poly.type
_entity_poly.pdbx_seq_one_letter_code
_entity_poly.pdbx_strand_id
1 'polypeptide(L)'
;MSENDYKQLVERALQNPSNLMIATDTGIEAAQQMGQIAAREEIEWALAGGLAMHLYGSPRLTKDVDIIASRDLSLTPQHRLGFGGSSYTLQVGKYAVQIDWIVRSDGYQKYYRAALKDAIELSNGLRLVKPEWLVILKLNAGRQKDFDDIVFLLEEERLVERPTVKQKVVETVGEDVWLAMLPNFRRLCDLADGNTKEPSKYYDQE
;
A
#
# COMPACT_ATOMS: atom_id res chain seq x y z
N MET A 1 -9.97 8.04 -12.30
CA MET A 1 -10.07 9.05 -11.22
C MET A 1 -8.86 9.97 -11.30
N SER A 2 -9.05 11.28 -11.17
CA SER A 2 -7.91 12.21 -11.15
C SER A 2 -7.19 12.16 -9.79
N GLU A 3 -5.93 12.64 -9.73
CA GLU A 3 -5.20 12.76 -8.44
C GLU A 3 -6.00 13.59 -7.42
N ASN A 4 -6.76 14.57 -7.89
CA ASN A 4 -7.60 15.40 -7.04
C ASN A 4 -8.78 14.62 -6.44
N ASP A 5 -9.33 13.65 -7.19
CA ASP A 5 -10.41 12.79 -6.69
C ASP A 5 -9.91 11.86 -5.58
N TYR A 6 -8.70 11.31 -5.72
CA TYR A 6 -8.07 10.51 -4.66
C TYR A 6 -7.82 11.34 -3.40
N LYS A 7 -7.26 12.55 -3.56
CA LYS A 7 -7.06 13.47 -2.43
C LYS A 7 -8.37 13.74 -1.70
N GLN A 8 -9.42 14.10 -2.41
CA GLN A 8 -10.72 14.38 -1.79
C GLN A 8 -11.31 13.17 -1.07
N LEU A 9 -11.18 11.96 -1.64
CA LEU A 9 -11.64 10.73 -1.00
C LEU A 9 -10.95 10.50 0.34
N VAL A 10 -9.61 10.57 0.34
CA VAL A 10 -8.79 10.33 1.53
C VAL A 10 -9.01 11.43 2.57
N GLU A 11 -9.12 12.68 2.15
CA GLU A 11 -9.40 13.80 3.06
C GLU A 11 -10.75 13.66 3.76
N ARG A 12 -11.79 13.17 3.05
CA ARG A 12 -13.08 12.83 3.67
C ARG A 12 -12.96 11.71 4.69
N ALA A 13 -12.17 10.66 4.39
CA ALA A 13 -11.91 9.58 5.33
C ALA A 13 -11.23 10.08 6.61
N LEU A 14 -10.23 10.95 6.47
CA LEU A 14 -9.50 11.57 7.60
C LEU A 14 -10.39 12.49 8.45
N GLN A 15 -11.40 13.13 7.85
CA GLN A 15 -12.33 14.02 8.55
C GLN A 15 -13.46 13.30 9.29
N ASN A 16 -13.64 12.00 9.07
CA ASN A 16 -14.70 11.21 9.70
C ASN A 16 -14.14 10.23 10.72
N PRO A 17 -14.03 10.61 12.03
CA PRO A 17 -13.45 9.76 13.07
C PRO A 17 -14.16 8.43 13.26
N SER A 18 -15.43 8.31 12.89
CA SER A 18 -16.17 7.04 12.99
C SER A 18 -15.76 5.99 11.96
N ASN A 19 -15.09 6.40 10.88
CA ASN A 19 -14.50 5.49 9.90
C ASN A 19 -13.03 5.13 10.22
N LEU A 20 -12.43 5.86 11.16
CA LEU A 20 -11.07 5.63 11.62
C LEU A 20 -11.15 4.87 12.94
N MET A 21 -10.68 3.64 12.95
CA MET A 21 -10.48 2.92 14.20
C MET A 21 -9.35 3.59 14.99
N ILE A 22 -9.35 3.47 16.33
CA ILE A 22 -8.32 4.09 17.21
C ILE A 22 -6.91 3.69 16.75
N ALA A 23 -6.73 2.45 16.30
CA ALA A 23 -5.46 1.98 15.74
C ALA A 23 -5.04 2.74 14.47
N THR A 24 -5.99 3.20 13.66
CA THR A 24 -5.73 3.96 12.42
C THR A 24 -5.24 5.36 12.71
N ASP A 25 -5.87 6.09 13.64
CA ASP A 25 -5.44 7.44 14.05
C ASP A 25 -4.02 7.41 14.62
N THR A 26 -3.74 6.44 15.48
CA THR A 26 -2.40 6.23 16.05
C THR A 26 -1.38 5.90 14.96
N GLY A 27 -1.76 5.10 13.95
CA GLY A 27 -0.91 4.79 12.79
C GLY A 27 -0.64 6.01 11.91
N ILE A 28 -1.64 6.86 11.70
CA ILE A 28 -1.50 8.12 10.96
C ILE A 28 -0.53 9.06 11.68
N GLU A 29 -0.70 9.24 12.99
CA GLU A 29 0.21 10.06 13.79
C GLU A 29 1.64 9.51 13.74
N ALA A 30 1.82 8.20 13.84
CA ALA A 30 3.12 7.55 13.70
C ALA A 30 3.74 7.82 12.31
N ALA A 31 2.97 7.69 11.23
CA ALA A 31 3.42 7.97 9.88
C ALA A 31 3.83 9.45 9.71
N GLN A 32 3.08 10.38 10.29
CA GLN A 32 3.41 11.81 10.25
C GLN A 32 4.71 12.11 11.02
N GLN A 33 4.92 11.52 12.19
CA GLN A 33 6.16 11.69 12.95
C GLN A 33 7.36 11.12 12.17
N MET A 34 7.22 9.96 11.54
CA MET A 34 8.26 9.39 10.66
C MET A 34 8.53 10.27 9.44
N GLY A 35 7.47 10.85 8.86
CA GLY A 35 7.58 11.81 7.77
C GLY A 35 8.35 13.08 8.14
N GLN A 36 8.18 13.59 9.36
CA GLN A 36 8.97 14.73 9.86
C GLN A 36 10.45 14.37 10.02
N ILE A 37 10.78 13.15 10.45
CA ILE A 37 12.16 12.66 10.51
C ILE A 37 12.73 12.56 9.10
N ALA A 38 12.00 11.96 8.17
CA ALA A 38 12.39 11.82 6.78
C ALA A 38 12.64 13.19 6.10
N ALA A 39 11.79 14.17 6.36
CA ALA A 39 11.95 15.52 5.82
C ALA A 39 13.25 16.21 6.29
N ARG A 40 13.66 16.01 7.54
CA ARG A 40 14.93 16.53 8.07
C ARG A 40 16.14 15.88 7.41
N GLU A 41 15.99 14.65 6.95
CA GLU A 41 17.03 13.90 6.27
C GLU A 41 16.89 13.97 4.75
N GLU A 42 15.95 14.73 4.20
CA GLU A 42 15.67 14.86 2.77
C GLU A 42 15.40 13.48 2.10
N ILE A 43 14.64 12.62 2.79
CA ILE A 43 14.23 11.30 2.31
C ILE A 43 12.83 11.36 1.73
N GLU A 44 12.69 10.91 0.49
CA GLU A 44 11.36 10.68 -0.09
C GLU A 44 10.72 9.44 0.54
N TRP A 45 9.45 9.55 0.92
CA TRP A 45 8.69 8.48 1.56
C TRP A 45 7.23 8.53 1.15
N ALA A 46 6.52 7.43 1.28
CA ALA A 46 5.07 7.36 1.14
C ALA A 46 4.49 6.20 1.95
N LEU A 47 3.33 6.44 2.54
CA LEU A 47 2.54 5.44 3.23
C LEU A 47 2.02 4.40 2.24
N ALA A 48 2.15 3.12 2.59
CA ALA A 48 1.73 1.96 1.82
C ALA A 48 0.98 0.95 2.71
N GLY A 49 0.87 -0.29 2.27
CA GLY A 49 0.39 -1.41 3.06
C GLY A 49 -1.01 -1.27 3.63
N GLY A 50 -1.22 -1.83 4.83
CA GLY A 50 -2.54 -1.92 5.45
C GLY A 50 -3.14 -0.58 5.83
N LEU A 51 -2.34 0.36 6.33
CA LEU A 51 -2.84 1.68 6.71
C LEU A 51 -3.23 2.51 5.47
N ALA A 52 -2.50 2.40 4.36
CA ALA A 52 -2.91 3.00 3.10
C ALA A 52 -4.25 2.41 2.60
N MET A 53 -4.46 1.10 2.76
CA MET A 53 -5.73 0.46 2.44
C MET A 53 -6.89 1.03 3.26
N HIS A 54 -6.70 1.31 4.56
CA HIS A 54 -7.72 1.96 5.38
C HIS A 54 -8.08 3.35 4.87
N LEU A 55 -7.09 4.14 4.44
CA LEU A 55 -7.33 5.46 3.88
C LEU A 55 -8.10 5.42 2.55
N TYR A 56 -8.03 4.30 1.83
CA TYR A 56 -8.87 4.01 0.66
C TYR A 56 -10.20 3.32 1.00
N GLY A 57 -10.54 3.18 2.28
CA GLY A 57 -11.84 2.69 2.74
C GLY A 57 -11.89 1.20 3.11
N SER A 58 -10.78 0.47 3.05
CA SER A 58 -10.76 -0.94 3.46
C SER A 58 -11.07 -1.09 4.95
N PRO A 59 -11.99 -2.00 5.34
CA PRO A 59 -12.30 -2.25 6.74
C PRO A 59 -11.24 -3.13 7.45
N ARG A 60 -10.25 -3.63 6.73
CA ARG A 60 -9.25 -4.55 7.26
C ARG A 60 -8.33 -3.86 8.27
N LEU A 61 -8.18 -4.45 9.44
CA LEU A 61 -7.28 -3.96 10.47
C LEU A 61 -5.80 -4.16 10.06
N THR A 62 -4.96 -3.20 10.46
CA THR A 62 -3.50 -3.33 10.41
C THR A 62 -2.89 -3.12 11.79
N LYS A 63 -1.73 -3.76 12.05
CA LYS A 63 -1.00 -3.64 13.32
C LYS A 63 0.30 -2.87 13.17
N ASP A 64 0.71 -2.61 11.94
CA ASP A 64 1.94 -2.01 11.52
C ASP A 64 1.68 -0.86 10.54
N VAL A 65 2.64 0.01 10.41
CA VAL A 65 2.66 1.11 9.46
C VAL A 65 3.74 0.82 8.42
N ASP A 66 3.32 0.46 7.21
CA ASP A 66 4.23 0.24 6.09
C ASP A 66 4.55 1.58 5.40
N ILE A 67 5.81 1.95 5.33
CA ILE A 67 6.30 3.14 4.63
C ILE A 67 7.32 2.72 3.58
N ILE A 68 7.11 3.06 2.33
CA ILE A 68 8.12 2.94 1.27
C ILE A 68 9.00 4.19 1.23
N ALA A 69 10.29 4.03 1.05
CA ALA A 69 11.23 5.14 1.08
C ALA A 69 12.39 5.00 0.09
N SER A 70 13.02 6.15 -0.23
CA SER A 70 14.14 6.21 -1.17
C SER A 70 15.44 5.69 -0.58
N ARG A 71 15.63 5.77 0.74
CA ARG A 71 16.78 5.26 1.49
C ARG A 71 16.44 5.03 2.97
N ASP A 72 17.32 4.35 3.69
CA ASP A 72 17.23 4.15 5.14
C ASP A 72 17.34 5.47 5.91
N LEU A 73 16.73 5.52 7.09
CA LEU A 73 16.90 6.58 8.08
C LEU A 73 18.22 6.42 8.83
N SER A 74 18.76 7.54 9.35
CA SER A 74 19.94 7.55 10.23
C SER A 74 19.65 7.04 11.65
N LEU A 75 18.41 6.61 11.92
CA LEU A 75 18.00 6.05 13.21
C LEU A 75 18.50 4.61 13.40
N THR A 76 18.73 4.23 14.64
CA THR A 76 19.01 2.83 14.99
C THR A 76 17.74 1.99 14.84
N PRO A 77 17.69 1.00 13.92
CA PRO A 77 16.52 0.16 13.76
C PRO A 77 16.39 -0.88 14.87
N GLN A 78 15.18 -1.34 15.12
CA GLN A 78 14.92 -2.49 15.96
C GLN A 78 15.46 -3.79 15.32
N HIS A 79 15.18 -3.95 14.02
CA HIS A 79 15.75 -5.03 13.20
C HIS A 79 15.74 -4.65 11.71
N ARG A 80 16.47 -5.40 10.89
CA ARG A 80 16.46 -5.27 9.43
C ARG A 80 15.35 -6.14 8.84
N LEU A 81 14.67 -5.59 7.82
CA LEU A 81 13.68 -6.35 7.07
C LEU A 81 14.36 -7.25 6.03
N GLY A 82 13.92 -8.50 5.91
CA GLY A 82 14.55 -9.47 5.01
C GLY A 82 14.46 -9.11 3.51
N PHE A 83 13.54 -8.24 3.15
CA PHE A 83 13.34 -7.75 1.77
C PHE A 83 13.90 -6.34 1.53
N GLY A 84 14.59 -5.77 2.50
CA GLY A 84 15.25 -4.46 2.44
C GLY A 84 14.54 -3.38 3.26
N GLY A 85 15.36 -2.55 3.91
CA GLY A 85 14.92 -1.54 4.86
C GLY A 85 14.96 -2.01 6.30
N SER A 86 14.20 -1.36 7.17
CA SER A 86 14.34 -1.50 8.62
C SER A 86 13.00 -1.37 9.33
N SER A 87 12.84 -2.06 10.46
CA SER A 87 11.71 -1.88 11.35
C SER A 87 12.10 -1.02 12.54
N TYR A 88 11.18 -0.13 12.94
CA TYR A 88 11.30 0.78 14.08
C TYR A 88 10.08 0.62 14.98
N THR A 89 10.22 0.97 16.25
CA THR A 89 9.11 1.14 17.17
C THR A 89 9.03 2.60 17.58
N LEU A 90 7.87 3.22 17.35
CA LEU A 90 7.61 4.61 17.69
C LEU A 90 6.57 4.68 18.81
N GLN A 91 6.81 5.50 19.83
CA GLN A 91 5.83 5.79 20.87
C GLN A 91 4.89 6.89 20.43
N VAL A 92 3.59 6.56 20.33
CA VAL A 92 2.51 7.51 20.05
C VAL A 92 1.55 7.51 21.23
N GLY A 93 1.64 8.53 22.05
CA GLY A 93 0.94 8.56 23.33
C GLY A 93 1.34 7.36 24.20
N LYS A 94 0.38 6.51 24.55
CA LYS A 94 0.61 5.28 25.34
C LYS A 94 0.87 4.02 24.47
N TYR A 95 0.85 4.14 23.15
CA TYR A 95 0.94 3.01 22.24
C TYR A 95 2.33 2.92 21.62
N ALA A 96 2.87 1.70 21.55
CA ALA A 96 4.06 1.38 20.77
C ALA A 96 3.62 0.94 19.37
N VAL A 97 3.96 1.72 18.35
CA VAL A 97 3.58 1.46 16.95
C VAL A 97 4.78 0.92 16.19
N GLN A 98 4.61 -0.22 15.56
CA GLN A 98 5.63 -0.78 14.67
C GLN A 98 5.57 -0.09 13.32
N ILE A 99 6.73 0.35 12.83
CA ILE A 99 6.91 0.98 11.53
C ILE A 99 7.85 0.12 10.69
N ASP A 100 7.36 -0.37 9.55
CA ASP A 100 8.18 -1.04 8.56
C ASP A 100 8.59 -0.03 7.47
N TRP A 101 9.83 0.43 7.59
CA TRP A 101 10.46 1.38 6.67
C TRP A 101 11.12 0.62 5.52
N ILE A 102 10.45 0.54 4.38
CA ILE A 102 10.78 -0.37 3.29
C ILE A 102 11.67 0.32 2.26
N VAL A 103 12.89 -0.16 2.11
CA VAL A 103 13.86 0.30 1.11
C VAL A 103 14.29 -0.90 0.28
N ARG A 104 13.63 -1.13 -0.85
CA ARG A 104 13.93 -2.29 -1.70
C ARG A 104 15.23 -2.09 -2.48
N SER A 105 16.04 -3.16 -2.54
CA SER A 105 17.29 -3.21 -3.33
C SER A 105 17.36 -4.41 -4.27
N ASP A 106 16.29 -5.20 -4.34
CA ASP A 106 16.16 -6.40 -5.17
C ASP A 106 15.43 -6.14 -6.50
N GLY A 107 14.99 -7.19 -7.18
CA GLY A 107 14.29 -7.11 -8.47
C GLY A 107 12.99 -6.30 -8.43
N TYR A 108 12.41 -6.11 -7.24
CA TYR A 108 11.18 -5.32 -7.06
C TYR A 108 11.43 -3.82 -6.86
N GLN A 109 12.69 -3.39 -6.71
CA GLN A 109 13.05 -1.98 -6.45
C GLN A 109 12.41 -0.99 -7.43
N LYS A 110 12.31 -1.35 -8.71
CA LYS A 110 11.74 -0.47 -9.75
C LYS A 110 10.29 -0.09 -9.45
N TYR A 111 9.47 -1.04 -9.00
CA TYR A 111 8.08 -0.79 -8.62
C TYR A 111 7.96 0.16 -7.43
N TYR A 112 8.77 -0.06 -6.40
CA TYR A 112 8.76 0.76 -5.19
C TYR A 112 9.21 2.20 -5.48
N ARG A 113 10.24 2.38 -6.32
CA ARG A 113 10.68 3.71 -6.76
C ARG A 113 9.62 4.42 -7.60
N ALA A 114 8.96 3.72 -8.51
CA ALA A 114 7.90 4.29 -9.33
C ALA A 114 6.67 4.66 -8.48
N ALA A 115 6.27 3.79 -7.55
CA ALA A 115 5.18 4.06 -6.62
C ALA A 115 5.47 5.28 -5.72
N LEU A 116 6.72 5.40 -5.24
CA LEU A 116 7.17 6.52 -4.42
C LEU A 116 7.15 7.85 -5.20
N LYS A 117 7.62 7.84 -6.44
CA LYS A 117 7.62 9.02 -7.31
C LYS A 117 6.21 9.49 -7.65
N ASP A 118 5.27 8.55 -7.82
CA ASP A 118 3.87 8.81 -8.19
C ASP A 118 2.94 8.95 -6.97
N ALA A 119 3.48 8.98 -5.75
CA ALA A 119 2.71 9.13 -4.53
C ALA A 119 2.01 10.50 -4.46
N ILE A 120 0.79 10.52 -3.91
CA ILE A 120 0.04 11.76 -3.68
C ILE A 120 0.41 12.37 -2.33
N GLU A 121 0.43 13.68 -2.28
CA GLU A 121 0.60 14.45 -1.04
C GLU A 121 -0.74 14.99 -0.57
N LEU A 122 -1.05 14.76 0.71
CA LEU A 122 -2.29 15.19 1.35
C LEU A 122 -2.07 16.51 2.11
N SER A 123 -3.16 17.23 2.39
CA SER A 123 -3.12 18.52 3.09
C SER A 123 -2.48 18.47 4.48
N ASN A 124 -2.52 17.30 5.14
CA ASN A 124 -1.91 17.06 6.44
C ASN A 124 -0.43 16.65 6.39
N GLY A 125 0.20 16.72 5.21
CA GLY A 125 1.61 16.38 5.00
C GLY A 125 1.90 14.88 4.86
N LEU A 126 0.88 14.02 4.87
CA LEU A 126 1.06 12.61 4.52
C LEU A 126 1.29 12.47 3.01
N ARG A 127 2.18 11.56 2.65
CA ARG A 127 2.31 11.08 1.27
C ARG A 127 1.77 9.65 1.21
N LEU A 128 0.96 9.37 0.19
CA LEU A 128 0.22 8.12 0.08
C LEU A 128 0.46 7.48 -1.29
N VAL A 129 0.76 6.18 -1.30
CA VAL A 129 0.87 5.38 -2.53
C VAL A 129 -0.49 5.30 -3.20
N LYS A 130 -0.57 5.57 -4.52
CA LYS A 130 -1.81 5.48 -5.30
C LYS A 130 -2.35 4.04 -5.32
N PRO A 131 -3.67 3.86 -5.46
CA PRO A 131 -4.29 2.54 -5.40
C PRO A 131 -3.77 1.57 -6.46
N GLU A 132 -3.50 2.04 -7.68
CA GLU A 132 -2.94 1.19 -8.75
C GLU A 132 -1.57 0.62 -8.37
N TRP A 133 -0.75 1.42 -7.69
CA TRP A 133 0.54 0.95 -7.18
C TRP A 133 0.37 -0.02 -6.01
N LEU A 134 -0.64 0.18 -5.13
CA LEU A 134 -0.96 -0.81 -4.10
C LEU A 134 -1.33 -2.16 -4.73
N VAL A 135 -2.14 -2.16 -5.79
CA VAL A 135 -2.45 -3.39 -6.57
C VAL A 135 -1.16 -4.03 -7.08
N ILE A 136 -0.28 -3.26 -7.74
CA ILE A 136 0.97 -3.79 -8.31
C ILE A 136 1.89 -4.37 -7.22
N LEU A 137 2.10 -3.63 -6.12
CA LEU A 137 2.96 -4.07 -5.01
C LEU A 137 2.40 -5.33 -4.33
N LYS A 138 1.09 -5.44 -4.17
CA LYS A 138 0.40 -6.58 -3.58
C LYS A 138 0.38 -7.81 -4.51
N LEU A 139 0.23 -7.61 -5.82
CA LEU A 139 0.39 -8.69 -6.81
C LEU A 139 1.78 -9.33 -6.72
N ASN A 140 2.81 -8.50 -6.55
CA ASN A 140 4.18 -8.99 -6.40
C ASN A 140 4.43 -9.67 -5.05
N ALA A 141 3.75 -9.26 -3.98
CA ALA A 141 3.86 -9.89 -2.66
C ALA A 141 3.17 -11.26 -2.60
N GLY A 142 2.04 -11.42 -3.30
CA GLY A 142 1.40 -12.71 -3.61
C GLY A 142 0.84 -13.48 -2.41
N ARG A 143 0.65 -12.84 -1.24
CA ARG A 143 0.05 -13.47 -0.06
C ARG A 143 -1.47 -13.44 -0.18
N GLN A 144 -2.19 -14.39 0.46
CA GLN A 144 -3.65 -14.42 0.41
C GLN A 144 -4.29 -13.09 0.81
N LYS A 145 -3.84 -12.48 1.91
CA LYS A 145 -4.33 -11.17 2.35
C LYS A 145 -4.11 -10.05 1.33
N ASP A 146 -3.08 -10.18 0.48
CA ASP A 146 -2.82 -9.19 -0.57
C ASP A 146 -3.80 -9.34 -1.73
N PHE A 147 -4.23 -10.57 -2.02
CA PHE A 147 -5.28 -10.82 -3.02
C PHE A 147 -6.64 -10.27 -2.57
N ASP A 148 -6.99 -10.45 -1.29
CA ASP A 148 -8.22 -9.89 -0.72
C ASP A 148 -8.20 -8.36 -0.79
N ASP A 149 -7.07 -7.72 -0.48
CA ASP A 149 -6.87 -6.29 -0.60
C ASP A 149 -6.98 -5.81 -2.07
N ILE A 150 -6.45 -6.58 -3.03
CA ILE A 150 -6.55 -6.26 -4.46
C ILE A 150 -8.01 -6.34 -4.93
N VAL A 151 -8.74 -7.39 -4.56
CA VAL A 151 -10.16 -7.53 -4.89
C VAL A 151 -10.92 -6.32 -4.38
N PHE A 152 -10.74 -5.94 -3.12
CA PHE A 152 -11.36 -4.74 -2.56
C PHE A 152 -11.08 -3.48 -3.39
N LEU A 153 -9.82 -3.24 -3.79
CA LEU A 153 -9.45 -2.07 -4.59
C LEU A 153 -10.07 -2.10 -6.00
N LEU A 154 -10.28 -3.30 -6.56
CA LEU A 154 -10.82 -3.49 -7.91
C LEU A 154 -12.35 -3.50 -7.94
N GLU A 155 -13.04 -3.82 -6.83
CA GLU A 155 -14.51 -3.74 -6.70
C GLU A 155 -15.01 -2.29 -6.79
N GLU A 156 -14.21 -1.36 -6.30
CA GLU A 156 -14.50 0.07 -6.38
C GLU A 156 -13.96 0.64 -7.70
N GLU A 157 -14.73 0.61 -8.77
CA GLU A 157 -14.35 1.14 -10.09
C GLU A 157 -13.80 2.58 -10.05
N ARG A 158 -14.12 3.32 -8.98
CA ARG A 158 -13.65 4.68 -8.77
C ARG A 158 -12.23 4.76 -8.21
N LEU A 159 -11.72 3.70 -7.61
CA LEU A 159 -10.39 3.67 -6.99
C LEU A 159 -9.31 3.30 -8.00
N VAL A 160 -9.53 2.24 -8.79
CA VAL A 160 -8.52 1.68 -9.67
C VAL A 160 -9.03 1.56 -11.10
N GLU A 161 -8.38 2.25 -12.01
CA GLU A 161 -8.55 2.04 -13.44
C GLU A 161 -7.65 0.87 -13.89
N ARG A 162 -8.26 -0.29 -14.19
CA ARG A 162 -7.55 -1.52 -14.56
C ARG A 162 -6.55 -1.33 -15.73
N PRO A 163 -6.87 -0.56 -16.79
CA PRO A 163 -5.90 -0.25 -17.84
C PRO A 163 -4.67 0.50 -17.33
N THR A 164 -4.84 1.37 -16.34
CA THR A 164 -3.74 2.12 -15.72
C THR A 164 -2.77 1.21 -14.96
N VAL A 165 -3.26 0.13 -14.33
CA VAL A 165 -2.39 -0.89 -13.71
C VAL A 165 -1.47 -1.53 -14.76
N LYS A 166 -2.03 -1.96 -15.91
CA LYS A 166 -1.23 -2.48 -17.03
C LYS A 166 -0.19 -1.46 -17.48
N GLN A 167 -0.62 -0.24 -17.77
CA GLN A 167 0.26 0.82 -18.27
C GLN A 167 1.46 1.03 -17.32
N LYS A 168 1.21 1.19 -16.01
CA LYS A 168 2.26 1.39 -15.01
C LYS A 168 3.26 0.24 -14.96
N VAL A 169 2.80 -1.02 -15.05
CA VAL A 169 3.70 -2.17 -15.09
C VAL A 169 4.55 -2.16 -16.35
N VAL A 170 3.93 -1.99 -17.53
CA VAL A 170 4.63 -2.00 -18.81
C VAL A 170 5.68 -0.88 -18.89
N GLU A 171 5.34 0.34 -18.46
CA GLU A 171 6.26 1.48 -18.45
C GLU A 171 7.43 1.29 -17.45
N THR A 172 7.21 0.54 -16.37
CA THR A 172 8.23 0.38 -15.31
C THR A 172 9.18 -0.78 -15.57
N VAL A 173 8.67 -1.91 -16.06
CA VAL A 173 9.42 -3.17 -16.14
C VAL A 173 9.26 -3.92 -17.47
N GLY A 174 8.37 -3.47 -18.35
CA GLY A 174 8.18 -4.06 -19.68
C GLY A 174 6.96 -4.98 -19.80
N GLU A 175 6.59 -5.23 -21.05
CA GLU A 175 5.37 -6.00 -21.37
C GLU A 175 5.48 -7.48 -21.01
N ASP A 176 6.66 -8.08 -21.12
CA ASP A 176 6.88 -9.49 -20.77
C ASP A 176 6.52 -9.77 -19.31
N VAL A 177 6.88 -8.83 -18.42
CA VAL A 177 6.54 -8.94 -17.00
C VAL A 177 5.04 -8.79 -16.78
N TRP A 178 4.40 -7.86 -17.50
CA TRP A 178 2.94 -7.75 -17.46
C TRP A 178 2.26 -9.04 -17.91
N LEU A 179 2.72 -9.65 -18.99
CA LEU A 179 2.16 -10.92 -19.48
C LEU A 179 2.27 -12.05 -18.46
N ALA A 180 3.35 -12.06 -17.67
CA ALA A 180 3.50 -13.02 -16.56
C ALA A 180 2.55 -12.74 -15.39
N MET A 181 2.22 -11.48 -15.12
CA MET A 181 1.28 -11.08 -14.05
C MET A 181 -0.18 -11.23 -14.47
N LEU A 182 -0.47 -11.15 -15.75
CA LEU A 182 -1.82 -11.05 -16.32
C LEU A 182 -2.79 -12.15 -15.88
N PRO A 183 -2.41 -13.45 -15.80
CA PRO A 183 -3.34 -14.48 -15.36
C PRO A 183 -3.89 -14.23 -13.95
N ASN A 184 -3.02 -13.88 -13.01
CA ASN A 184 -3.43 -13.56 -11.63
C ASN A 184 -4.27 -12.28 -11.59
N PHE A 185 -3.86 -11.26 -12.33
CA PHE A 185 -4.60 -10.00 -12.37
C PHE A 185 -6.01 -10.20 -12.92
N ARG A 186 -6.17 -10.97 -14.02
CA ARG A 186 -7.50 -11.30 -14.59
C ARG A 186 -8.36 -12.04 -13.58
N ARG A 187 -7.82 -13.08 -12.93
CA ARG A 187 -8.54 -13.82 -11.90
C ARG A 187 -9.07 -12.91 -10.77
N LEU A 188 -8.26 -11.94 -10.33
CA LEU A 188 -8.66 -11.00 -9.29
C LEU A 188 -9.70 -9.98 -9.80
N CYS A 189 -9.61 -9.56 -11.05
CA CYS A 189 -10.67 -8.76 -11.68
C CYS A 189 -11.99 -9.53 -11.75
N ASP A 190 -11.95 -10.80 -12.14
CA ASP A 190 -13.16 -11.65 -12.22
C ASP A 190 -13.79 -11.83 -10.84
N LEU A 191 -12.98 -12.01 -9.79
CA LEU A 191 -13.47 -12.06 -8.40
C LEU A 191 -14.12 -10.75 -7.98
N ALA A 192 -13.48 -9.61 -8.27
CA ALA A 192 -14.02 -8.29 -7.98
C ALA A 192 -15.34 -8.01 -8.70
N ASP A 193 -15.50 -8.55 -9.92
CA ASP A 193 -16.75 -8.46 -10.70
C ASP A 193 -17.82 -9.48 -10.27
N GLY A 194 -17.54 -10.34 -9.29
CA GLY A 194 -18.43 -11.41 -8.85
C GLY A 194 -18.63 -12.54 -9.89
N ASN A 195 -17.75 -12.60 -10.91
CA ASN A 195 -17.88 -13.53 -12.02
C ASN A 195 -17.32 -14.94 -11.71
N THR A 196 -16.45 -15.06 -10.70
CA THR A 196 -15.89 -16.35 -10.28
C THR A 196 -16.17 -16.60 -8.81
N LYS A 197 -16.64 -17.79 -8.49
CA LYS A 197 -16.57 -18.29 -7.11
C LYS A 197 -15.13 -18.81 -6.93
N GLU A 198 -14.44 -18.36 -5.87
CA GLU A 198 -13.21 -19.06 -5.50
C GLU A 198 -13.50 -20.56 -5.42
N PRO A 199 -12.65 -21.42 -6.00
CA PRO A 199 -12.80 -22.85 -5.79
C PRO A 199 -12.75 -23.06 -4.27
N SER A 200 -13.79 -23.67 -3.72
CA SER A 200 -13.86 -23.94 -2.28
C SER A 200 -12.59 -24.68 -1.90
N LYS A 201 -11.83 -24.19 -0.94
CA LYS A 201 -10.60 -24.81 -0.43
C LYS A 201 -10.87 -26.11 0.33
N TYR A 202 -12.10 -26.56 0.35
CA TYR A 202 -12.52 -27.78 1.02
C TYR A 202 -12.84 -28.84 -0.04
N TYR A 203 -11.85 -29.63 -0.31
CA TYR A 203 -11.83 -31.06 -0.61
C TYR A 203 -13.18 -31.68 -1.00
N ASP A 204 -13.34 -31.88 -2.30
CA ASP A 204 -13.97 -33.09 -2.75
C ASP A 204 -12.90 -34.18 -2.70
N GLN A 205 -12.74 -34.78 -1.51
CA GLN A 205 -12.16 -36.11 -1.37
C GLN A 205 -13.35 -37.06 -1.29
N GLU A 206 -13.71 -37.62 -2.40
CA GLU A 206 -14.26 -38.97 -2.51
C GLU A 206 -13.27 -39.86 -3.25
#